data_f7a10c353b058e0529cdf2cf60b2ac0b
#
_entry.id   f7a10c353b058e0529cdf2cf60b2ac0b
#
_cell.length_a   1.000
_cell.length_b   1.000
_cell.length_c   1.000
_cell.angle_alpha   90.00
_cell.angle_beta   90.00
_cell.angle_gamma   90.00
#
_symmetry.space_group_name_H-M   'P 1'
#
loop_
_entity.id
_entity.type
_entity.pdbx_description
1 polymer ?
#
loop_
_entity_poly.entity_id
_entity_poly.type
_entity_poly.pdbx_seq_one_letter_code
_entity_poly.pdbx_strand_id
1 'polypeptide(L)'
;MTGTALLIMDVQQGIVDRFASDEHYLPRLASAISAARTAGVRVIYVTVAFRRGYPEVSDRNLSFAAIAGTGRFTDDDPAVGVPPQWPRTRAR
;
A
#
# COMPACT_ATOMS: atom_id res chain seq x y z
N MET A 1 -7.42 -17.00 -15.52
CA MET A 1 -5.97 -17.23 -15.56
C MET A 1 -5.50 -17.65 -14.19
N THR A 2 -4.91 -18.81 -14.11
CA THR A 2 -4.40 -19.35 -12.84
C THR A 2 -2.90 -19.11 -12.74
N GLY A 3 -2.41 -18.97 -11.52
CA GLY A 3 -0.98 -18.79 -11.26
C GLY A 3 -0.46 -17.38 -11.49
N THR A 4 -1.35 -16.40 -11.75
CA THR A 4 -0.96 -15.03 -11.99
C THR A 4 -1.71 -14.10 -11.02
N ALA A 5 -1.02 -13.11 -10.49
CA ALA A 5 -1.63 -12.09 -9.64
C ALA A 5 -1.02 -10.73 -9.94
N LEU A 6 -1.80 -9.69 -9.74
CA LEU A 6 -1.34 -8.31 -9.78
C LEU A 6 -1.08 -7.87 -8.34
N LEU A 7 0.15 -7.54 -8.02
CA LEU A 7 0.53 -7.03 -6.71
C LEU A 7 0.57 -5.51 -6.74
N ILE A 8 -0.19 -4.88 -5.87
CA ILE A 8 -0.16 -3.42 -5.68
C ILE A 8 0.60 -3.20 -4.37
N MET A 9 1.86 -2.80 -4.50
CA MET A 9 2.78 -2.75 -3.36
C MET A 9 2.99 -1.32 -2.89
N ASP A 10 2.84 -1.10 -1.60
CA ASP A 10 3.17 0.17 -0.93
C ASP A 10 2.38 1.37 -1.42
N VAL A 11 1.27 1.16 -2.10
CA VAL A 11 0.40 2.25 -2.53
C VAL A 11 -0.60 2.51 -1.40
N GLN A 12 -0.12 3.20 -0.40
CA GLN A 12 -0.82 3.52 0.84
C GLN A 12 -1.00 5.03 0.94
N GLN A 13 -2.02 5.47 1.64
CA GLN A 13 -2.39 6.89 1.66
C GLN A 13 -1.22 7.78 2.06
N GLY A 14 -0.45 7.41 3.08
CA GLY A 14 0.68 8.21 3.53
C GLY A 14 1.83 8.27 2.53
N ILE A 15 2.01 7.22 1.73
CA ILE A 15 3.04 7.19 0.70
C ILE A 15 2.58 7.98 -0.53
N VAL A 16 1.33 7.79 -0.93
CA VAL A 16 0.75 8.49 -2.07
C VAL A 16 0.77 10.01 -1.84
N ASP A 17 0.38 10.44 -0.66
CA ASP A 17 0.34 11.88 -0.33
C ASP A 17 1.72 12.52 -0.43
N ARG A 18 2.77 11.77 -0.16
CA ARG A 18 4.12 12.30 -0.12
C ARG A 18 4.83 12.27 -1.47
N PHE A 19 4.61 11.22 -2.26
CA PHE A 19 5.42 10.96 -3.46
C PHE A 19 4.67 11.04 -4.78
N ALA A 20 3.36 10.85 -4.78
CA ALA A 20 2.59 10.86 -6.02
C ALA A 20 2.19 12.30 -6.37
N SER A 21 2.97 12.95 -7.21
CA SER A 21 2.69 14.31 -7.67
C SER A 21 1.91 14.35 -8.98
N ASP A 22 1.85 13.24 -9.72
CA ASP A 22 1.13 13.13 -10.97
C ASP A 22 -0.35 12.85 -10.69
N GLU A 23 -1.24 13.74 -11.11
CA GLU A 23 -2.67 13.61 -10.91
C GLU A 23 -3.28 12.39 -11.64
N HIS A 24 -2.59 11.84 -12.62
CA HIS A 24 -3.04 10.66 -13.37
C HIS A 24 -2.59 9.33 -12.76
N TYR A 25 -1.76 9.36 -11.73
CA TYR A 25 -1.16 8.16 -11.16
C TYR A 25 -2.22 7.21 -10.57
N LEU A 26 -3.03 7.69 -9.65
CA LEU A 26 -4.06 6.86 -9.02
C LEU A 26 -5.14 6.42 -10.00
N PRO A 27 -5.65 7.27 -10.91
CA PRO A 27 -6.60 6.80 -11.91
C PRO A 27 -6.05 5.72 -12.82
N ARG A 28 -4.78 5.81 -13.21
CA ARG A 28 -4.14 4.77 -14.03
C ARG A 28 -4.03 3.45 -13.29
N LEU A 29 -3.66 3.48 -12.02
CA LEU A 29 -3.61 2.27 -11.21
C LEU A 29 -5.00 1.68 -11.00
N ALA A 30 -6.00 2.52 -10.75
CA ALA A 30 -7.39 2.05 -10.64
C ALA A 30 -7.86 1.36 -11.91
N SER A 31 -7.48 1.88 -13.08
CA SER A 31 -7.78 1.25 -14.36
C SER A 31 -7.10 -0.11 -14.50
N ALA A 32 -5.84 -0.21 -14.07
CA ALA A 32 -5.11 -1.47 -14.11
C ALA A 32 -5.74 -2.52 -13.19
N ILE A 33 -6.17 -2.12 -11.99
CA ILE A 33 -6.86 -3.00 -11.06
C ILE A 33 -8.16 -3.51 -11.66
N SER A 34 -8.94 -2.62 -12.25
CA SER A 34 -10.21 -2.95 -12.86
C SER A 34 -10.02 -3.93 -14.02
N ALA A 35 -9.04 -3.66 -14.88
CA ALA A 35 -8.71 -4.54 -16.00
C ALA A 35 -8.27 -5.93 -15.53
N ALA A 36 -7.47 -5.99 -14.48
CA ALA A 36 -7.02 -7.26 -13.91
C ALA A 36 -8.22 -8.08 -13.40
N ARG A 37 -9.12 -7.45 -12.68
CA ARG A 37 -10.32 -8.12 -12.16
C ARG A 37 -11.22 -8.62 -13.29
N THR A 38 -11.41 -7.82 -14.32
CA THR A 38 -12.19 -8.21 -15.49
C THR A 38 -11.57 -9.42 -16.19
N ALA A 39 -10.24 -9.49 -16.24
CA ALA A 39 -9.52 -10.61 -16.83
C ALA A 39 -9.41 -11.84 -15.92
N GLY A 40 -9.97 -11.78 -14.72
CA GLY A 40 -9.89 -12.90 -13.77
C GLY A 40 -8.54 -13.00 -13.07
N VAL A 41 -7.72 -11.97 -13.11
CA VAL A 41 -6.44 -11.91 -12.42
C VAL A 41 -6.68 -11.45 -10.98
N ARG A 42 -6.16 -12.18 -10.02
CA ARG A 42 -6.27 -11.80 -8.61
C ARG A 42 -5.48 -10.53 -8.34
N VAL A 43 -6.08 -9.62 -7.60
CA VAL A 43 -5.43 -8.38 -7.16
C VAL A 43 -5.12 -8.49 -5.67
N ILE A 44 -3.86 -8.25 -5.31
CA ILE A 44 -3.40 -8.33 -3.93
C ILE A 44 -2.74 -7.00 -3.56
N TYR A 45 -3.24 -6.37 -2.49
CA TYR A 45 -2.61 -5.17 -1.94
C TYR A 45 -1.58 -5.59 -0.90
N VAL A 46 -0.36 -5.08 -1.06
CA VAL A 46 0.72 -5.31 -0.12
C VAL A 46 1.03 -3.99 0.57
N THR A 47 0.87 -3.95 1.88
CA THR A 47 1.06 -2.73 2.66
C THR A 47 2.13 -2.92 3.72
N VAL A 48 2.75 -1.81 4.12
CA VAL A 48 3.72 -1.78 5.22
C VAL A 48 3.06 -1.12 6.42
N ALA A 49 3.16 -1.78 7.56
CA ALA A 49 2.68 -1.23 8.83
C ALA A 49 3.58 -1.75 9.94
N PHE A 50 3.70 -0.97 11.01
CA PHE A 50 4.51 -1.33 12.16
C PHE A 50 3.64 -1.42 13.40
N ARG A 51 4.01 -2.29 14.34
CA ARG A 51 3.39 -2.30 15.65
C ARG A 51 3.86 -1.09 16.44
N ARG A 52 3.08 -0.66 17.40
CA ARG A 52 3.47 0.43 18.30
C ARG A 52 4.82 0.13 18.93
N GLY A 53 5.66 1.14 19.01
CA GLY A 53 7.01 0.99 19.52
C GLY A 53 8.00 0.43 18.51
N TYR A 54 7.52 0.03 17.33
CA TYR A 54 8.35 -0.45 16.21
C TYR A 54 9.30 -1.59 16.60
N PRO A 55 8.81 -2.65 17.27
CA PRO A 55 9.69 -3.71 17.75
C PRO A 55 10.39 -4.48 16.64
N GLU A 56 9.83 -4.46 15.42
CA GLU A 56 10.41 -5.15 14.26
C GLU A 56 11.42 -4.32 13.49
N VAL A 57 11.61 -3.04 13.83
CA VAL A 57 12.51 -2.15 13.09
C VAL A 57 13.93 -2.26 13.61
N SER A 58 14.87 -2.55 12.72
CA SER A 58 16.29 -2.55 13.04
C SER A 58 16.87 -1.15 12.87
N ASP A 59 17.74 -0.73 13.79
CA ASP A 59 18.47 0.53 13.69
C ASP A 59 19.36 0.58 12.44
N ARG A 60 19.71 -0.57 11.91
CA ARG A 60 20.52 -0.66 10.69
C ARG A 60 19.74 -0.34 9.43
N ASN A 61 18.42 -0.40 9.48
CA ASN A 61 17.57 0.01 8.37
C ASN A 61 17.27 1.50 8.54
N LEU A 62 18.02 2.34 7.85
CA LEU A 62 17.92 3.79 8.02
C LEU A 62 16.55 4.34 7.61
N SER A 63 15.96 3.78 6.56
CA SER A 63 14.66 4.22 6.09
C SER A 63 13.57 3.92 7.12
N PHE A 64 13.53 2.70 7.64
CA PHE A 64 12.53 2.32 8.63
C PHE A 64 12.78 2.97 9.98
N ALA A 65 14.04 3.15 10.36
CA ALA A 65 14.37 3.87 11.59
C ALA A 65 13.90 5.32 11.52
N ALA A 66 13.99 5.95 10.36
CA ALA A 66 13.48 7.31 10.16
C ALA A 66 11.95 7.34 10.32
N ILE A 67 11.24 6.34 9.79
CA ILE A 67 9.79 6.23 9.97
C ILE A 67 9.45 6.04 11.44
N ALA A 68 10.18 5.19 12.15
CA ALA A 68 9.98 4.97 13.58
C ALA A 68 10.14 6.27 14.36
N GLY A 69 11.08 7.12 13.97
CA GLY A 69 11.28 8.44 14.58
C GLY A 69 10.11 9.38 14.40
N THR A 70 9.28 9.17 13.38
CA THR A 70 8.09 10.02 13.13
C THR A 70 6.86 9.57 13.90
N GLY A 71 6.85 8.36 14.43
CA GLY A 71 5.67 7.78 15.06
C GLY A 71 4.56 7.38 14.10
N ARG A 72 4.86 7.31 12.80
CA ARG A 72 3.87 7.03 11.75
C ARG A 72 3.94 5.59 11.26
N PHE A 73 2.98 5.20 10.46
CA PHE A 73 2.87 3.89 9.83
C PHE A 73 2.73 2.74 10.83
N THR A 74 2.20 3.03 12.01
CA THR A 74 1.73 1.97 12.91
C THR A 74 0.44 1.37 12.34
N ASP A 75 0.07 0.18 12.79
CA ASP A 75 -1.07 -0.54 12.24
C ASP A 75 -2.41 0.18 12.47
N ASP A 76 -2.47 1.12 13.39
CA ASP A 76 -3.65 1.96 13.63
C ASP A 76 -3.60 3.33 12.92
N ASP A 77 -2.54 3.60 12.16
CA ASP A 77 -2.38 4.87 11.43
C ASP A 77 -3.19 4.83 10.12
N PRO A 78 -4.09 5.79 9.87
CA PRO A 78 -4.81 5.86 8.59
C PRO A 78 -3.90 5.91 7.36
N ALA A 79 -2.67 6.40 7.49
CA ALA A 79 -1.70 6.47 6.41
C ALA A 79 -1.32 5.10 5.85
N VAL A 80 -1.54 4.02 6.60
CA VAL A 80 -1.27 2.65 6.19
C VAL A 80 -2.28 2.17 5.14
N GLY A 81 -3.49 2.72 5.14
CA GLY A 81 -4.55 2.26 4.24
C GLY A 81 -4.28 2.55 2.78
N VAL A 82 -4.84 1.74 1.89
CA VAL A 82 -4.84 2.01 0.45
C VAL A 82 -5.79 3.19 0.17
N PRO A 83 -5.63 3.89 -0.97
CA PRO A 83 -6.51 5.01 -1.30
C PRO A 83 -7.99 4.60 -1.22
N PRO A 84 -8.83 5.39 -0.52
CA PRO A 84 -10.22 5.00 -0.27
C PRO A 84 -11.07 4.88 -1.52
N GLN A 85 -10.70 5.56 -2.60
CA GLN A 85 -11.43 5.48 -3.85
C GLN A 85 -11.24 4.17 -4.60
N TRP A 86 -10.26 3.34 -4.18
CA TRP A 86 -10.04 2.05 -4.83
C TRP A 86 -10.99 1.01 -4.27
N PRO A 87 -11.64 0.22 -5.15
CA PRO A 87 -12.48 -0.86 -4.67
C PRO A 87 -11.65 -1.90 -3.93
N ARG A 88 -12.19 -2.36 -2.80
CA ARG A 88 -11.56 -3.39 -2.00
C ARG A 88 -12.42 -4.62 -2.02
N THR A 89 -11.85 -5.75 -2.35
CA THR A 89 -12.52 -7.02 -2.14
C THR A 89 -12.07 -7.59 -0.83
N ARG A 90 -13.00 -8.24 -0.15
CA ARG A 90 -12.62 -9.05 0.96
C ARG A 90 -11.77 -10.13 0.46
N ALA A 91 -10.64 -10.14 0.93
CA ALA A 91 -9.76 -11.16 0.48
C ALA A 91 -10.11 -12.50 1.01
N ARG A 92 -9.81 -12.99 0.50
CA ARG A 92 -9.74 -13.97 0.88
C ARG A 92 -8.76 -14.60 0.34
#